data_53b9d0b4fa6a76facec1bf1154c7be54
#
_entry.id   53b9d0b4fa6a76facec1bf1154c7be54
#
_cell.length_a   1.000
_cell.length_b   1.000
_cell.length_c   1.000
_cell.angle_alpha   90.00
_cell.angle_beta   90.00
_cell.angle_gamma   90.00
#
_symmetry.space_group_name_H-M   'P 1'
#
loop_
_entity.id
_entity.type
_entity.pdbx_description
1 polymer ?
#
loop_
_entity_poly.entity_id
_entity_poly.type
_entity_poly.pdbx_seq_one_letter_code
_entity_poly.pdbx_strand_id
1 'polypeptide(L)'
;MHEESPIVVQNWINDPPGWLIIRNIDISGSQDLEVLDPGETAAILLAEKENANLIIIDDGLGRKIASYRGLKVTGLLGVLDQAAYHSLINLPDVISRLRKTSFRASSSLLDALLKRHSS
;
A
#
# COMPACT_ATOMS: atom_id res chain seq x y z
N MET A 1 -4.08 0.75 18.55
CA MET A 1 -3.95 1.94 17.71
C MET A 1 -2.81 2.81 18.18
N HIS A 2 -1.98 3.26 17.30
CA HIS A 2 -0.82 4.08 17.63
C HIS A 2 -1.26 5.52 17.91
N GLU A 3 -0.85 6.10 19.06
CA GLU A 3 -1.26 7.45 19.44
C GLU A 3 -0.82 8.53 18.46
N GLU A 4 0.30 8.30 17.75
CA GLU A 4 0.86 9.23 16.79
C GLU A 4 0.16 9.22 15.44
N SER A 5 -0.78 8.31 15.24
CA SER A 5 -1.51 8.25 13.99
C SER A 5 -2.37 9.49 13.78
N PRO A 6 -2.43 10.02 12.54
CA PRO A 6 -3.33 11.15 12.25
C PRO A 6 -4.77 10.86 12.65
N ILE A 7 -5.50 11.87 13.05
CA ILE A 7 -6.89 11.73 13.49
C ILE A 7 -7.77 11.10 12.41
N VAL A 8 -7.50 11.39 11.14
CA VAL A 8 -8.26 10.82 10.03
C VAL A 8 -8.08 9.31 9.95
N VAL A 9 -6.87 8.80 10.22
CA VAL A 9 -6.60 7.36 10.25
C VAL A 9 -7.30 6.72 11.45
N GLN A 10 -7.26 7.38 12.61
CA GLN A 10 -7.95 6.90 13.81
C GLN A 10 -9.45 6.78 13.57
N ASN A 11 -10.05 7.78 12.91
CA ASN A 11 -11.47 7.76 12.61
C ASN A 11 -11.84 6.62 11.66
N TRP A 12 -10.97 6.33 10.69
CA TRP A 12 -11.20 5.21 9.76
C TRP A 12 -11.16 3.86 10.45
N ILE A 13 -10.27 3.71 11.44
CA ILE A 13 -10.18 2.44 12.19
C ILE A 13 -11.40 2.26 13.09
N ASN A 14 -11.86 3.34 13.71
CA ASN A 14 -12.99 3.29 14.64
C ASN A 14 -14.34 3.18 13.92
N ASP A 15 -14.44 3.80 12.75
CA ASP A 15 -15.67 3.83 11.94
C ASP A 15 -15.29 3.78 10.46
N PRO A 16 -14.92 2.61 9.94
CA PRO A 16 -14.46 2.50 8.57
C PRO A 16 -15.57 2.80 7.56
N PRO A 17 -15.21 3.44 6.42
CA PRO A 17 -16.18 3.61 5.34
C PRO A 17 -16.67 2.25 4.81
N GLY A 18 -17.84 2.25 4.19
CA GLY A 18 -18.49 1.01 3.77
C GLY A 18 -17.68 0.12 2.83
N TRP A 19 -16.75 0.70 2.06
CA TRP A 19 -15.89 -0.05 1.16
C TRP A 19 -14.68 -0.67 1.84
N LEU A 20 -14.37 -0.26 3.10
CA LEU A 20 -13.21 -0.74 3.84
C LEU A 20 -13.64 -1.83 4.80
N ILE A 21 -13.11 -3.03 4.62
CA ILE A 21 -13.39 -4.19 5.45
C ILE A 21 -12.14 -4.54 6.22
N ILE A 22 -12.25 -4.61 7.54
CA ILE A 22 -11.13 -4.96 8.42
C ILE A 22 -11.29 -6.42 8.82
N ARG A 23 -10.26 -7.21 8.59
CA ARG A 23 -10.22 -8.63 8.92
C ARG A 23 -9.03 -8.92 9.84
N ASN A 24 -9.26 -9.80 10.80
CA ASN A 24 -8.18 -10.38 11.60
C ASN A 24 -7.76 -11.69 10.96
N ILE A 25 -6.46 -11.95 10.94
CA ILE A 25 -5.92 -13.19 10.39
C ILE A 25 -4.84 -13.75 11.32
N ASP A 26 -4.85 -15.05 11.50
CA ASP A 26 -3.85 -15.75 12.29
C ASP A 26 -2.59 -15.96 11.44
N ILE A 27 -1.48 -15.41 11.90
CA ILE A 27 -0.19 -15.54 11.22
C ILE A 27 0.70 -16.62 11.84
N SER A 28 0.23 -17.32 12.86
CA SER A 28 0.98 -18.42 13.47
C SER A 28 1.20 -19.54 12.44
N GLY A 29 2.36 -20.16 12.47
CA GLY A 29 2.71 -21.20 11.50
C GLY A 29 3.23 -20.69 10.16
N SER A 30 3.35 -19.39 9.97
CA SER A 30 3.82 -18.77 8.71
C SER A 30 5.33 -18.58 8.73
N GLN A 31 6.08 -19.62 9.01
CA GLN A 31 7.53 -19.54 9.19
C GLN A 31 8.26 -19.08 7.95
N ASP A 32 7.76 -19.38 6.77
CA ASP A 32 8.34 -18.93 5.51
C ASP A 32 8.22 -17.41 5.31
N LEU A 33 7.37 -16.75 6.08
CA LEU A 33 7.17 -15.31 6.02
C LEU A 33 7.81 -14.57 7.21
N GLU A 34 8.59 -15.23 8.04
CA GLU A 34 9.21 -14.61 9.21
C GLU A 34 10.18 -13.46 8.87
N VAL A 35 10.70 -13.43 7.65
CA VAL A 35 11.55 -12.33 7.19
C VAL A 35 10.79 -11.02 7.00
N LEU A 36 9.45 -11.09 7.01
CA LEU A 36 8.58 -9.91 6.92
C LEU A 36 8.08 -9.52 8.30
N ASP A 37 7.66 -8.27 8.44
CA ASP A 37 6.99 -7.87 9.66
C ASP A 37 5.59 -8.51 9.76
N PRO A 38 4.98 -8.54 10.96
CA PRO A 38 3.68 -9.19 11.13
C PRO A 38 2.57 -8.59 10.27
N GLY A 39 2.60 -7.28 10.02
CA GLY A 39 1.59 -6.62 9.18
C GLY A 39 1.66 -7.08 7.73
N GLU A 40 2.86 -7.17 7.17
CA GLU A 40 3.07 -7.64 5.81
C GLU A 40 2.71 -9.12 5.68
N THR A 41 3.09 -9.93 6.66
CA THR A 41 2.71 -11.34 6.71
C THR A 41 1.20 -11.49 6.71
N ALA A 42 0.51 -10.74 7.56
CA ALA A 42 -0.95 -10.77 7.62
C ALA A 42 -1.58 -10.35 6.30
N ALA A 43 -1.05 -9.32 5.65
CA ALA A 43 -1.56 -8.86 4.36
C ALA A 43 -1.48 -9.94 3.28
N ILE A 44 -0.33 -10.62 3.19
CA ILE A 44 -0.13 -11.69 2.21
C ILE A 44 -1.08 -12.86 2.48
N LEU A 45 -1.16 -13.30 3.72
CA LEU A 45 -2.04 -14.42 4.08
C LEU A 45 -3.51 -14.08 3.85
N LEU A 46 -3.92 -12.86 4.18
CA LEU A 46 -5.28 -12.41 3.95
C LEU A 46 -5.60 -12.37 2.45
N ALA A 47 -4.68 -11.84 1.65
CA ALA A 47 -4.85 -11.77 0.20
C ALA A 47 -5.03 -13.17 -0.40
N GLU A 48 -4.25 -14.14 0.07
CA GLU A 48 -4.40 -15.53 -0.38
C GLU A 48 -5.74 -16.12 0.05
N LYS A 49 -6.11 -15.92 1.31
CA LYS A 49 -7.36 -16.46 1.86
C LYS A 49 -8.59 -15.91 1.16
N GLU A 50 -8.59 -14.61 0.87
CA GLU A 50 -9.74 -13.94 0.26
C GLU A 50 -9.67 -13.92 -1.27
N ASN A 51 -8.66 -14.54 -1.88
CA ASN A 51 -8.43 -14.52 -3.33
C ASN A 51 -8.44 -13.10 -3.87
N ALA A 52 -7.67 -12.23 -3.22
CA ALA A 52 -7.63 -10.81 -3.59
C ALA A 52 -7.11 -10.63 -5.02
N ASN A 53 -7.70 -9.68 -5.74
CA ASN A 53 -7.26 -9.34 -7.09
C ASN A 53 -5.94 -8.57 -7.10
N LEU A 54 -5.64 -7.88 -6.00
CA LEU A 54 -4.47 -7.04 -5.89
C LEU A 54 -4.12 -6.85 -4.43
N ILE A 55 -2.83 -6.89 -4.11
CA ILE A 55 -2.32 -6.53 -2.78
C ILE A 55 -1.43 -5.30 -2.90
N ILE A 56 -1.55 -4.39 -1.93
CA ILE A 56 -0.75 -3.16 -1.90
C ILE A 56 0.28 -3.31 -0.80
N ILE A 57 1.55 -3.33 -1.17
CA ILE A 57 2.69 -3.45 -0.26
C ILE A 57 3.77 -2.49 -0.74
N ASP A 58 4.24 -1.60 0.14
CA ASP A 58 5.32 -0.67 -0.22
C ASP A 58 6.72 -1.22 0.02
N ASP A 59 6.86 -2.18 0.90
CA ASP A 59 8.16 -2.80 1.15
C ASP A 59 8.60 -3.67 -0.02
N GLY A 60 9.84 -3.47 -0.49
CA GLY A 60 10.37 -4.17 -1.64
C GLY A 60 10.46 -5.68 -1.45
N LEU A 61 10.89 -6.12 -0.28
CA LEU A 61 10.95 -7.56 0.03
C LEU A 61 9.55 -8.15 0.10
N GLY A 62 8.60 -7.45 0.72
CA GLY A 62 7.21 -7.88 0.78
C GLY A 62 6.60 -8.03 -0.61
N ARG A 63 6.83 -7.07 -1.51
CA ARG A 63 6.35 -7.16 -2.90
C ARG A 63 6.95 -8.36 -3.62
N LYS A 64 8.23 -8.59 -3.44
CA LYS A 64 8.93 -9.71 -4.07
C LYS A 64 8.35 -11.06 -3.62
N ILE A 65 8.14 -11.21 -2.32
CA ILE A 65 7.60 -12.45 -1.75
C ILE A 65 6.15 -12.65 -2.18
N ALA A 66 5.32 -11.59 -2.15
CA ALA A 66 3.93 -11.67 -2.59
C ALA A 66 3.84 -12.08 -4.07
N SER A 67 4.67 -11.48 -4.91
CA SER A 67 4.74 -11.82 -6.33
C SER A 67 5.17 -13.27 -6.54
N TYR A 68 6.17 -13.73 -5.81
CA TYR A 68 6.63 -15.11 -5.85
C TYR A 68 5.51 -16.10 -5.49
N ARG A 69 4.63 -15.72 -4.55
CA ARG A 69 3.48 -16.54 -4.16
C ARG A 69 2.29 -16.44 -5.13
N GLY A 70 2.48 -15.78 -6.25
CA GLY A 70 1.45 -15.69 -7.30
C GLY A 70 0.44 -14.57 -7.12
N LEU A 71 0.67 -13.66 -6.19
CA LEU A 71 -0.22 -12.52 -5.97
C LEU A 71 0.14 -11.38 -6.92
N LYS A 72 -0.86 -10.65 -7.38
CA LYS A 72 -0.63 -9.38 -8.08
C LYS A 72 -0.38 -8.32 -7.02
N VAL A 73 0.72 -7.58 -7.15
CA VAL A 73 1.17 -6.65 -6.12
C VAL A 73 1.49 -5.29 -6.73
N THR A 74 1.19 -4.24 -5.97
CA THR A 74 1.59 -2.86 -6.29
C THR A 74 2.00 -2.14 -5.01
N GLY A 75 2.61 -0.97 -5.14
CA GLY A 75 2.90 -0.08 -4.03
C GLY A 75 2.12 1.22 -4.17
N LEU A 76 2.38 2.16 -3.27
CA LEU A 76 1.69 3.45 -3.27
C LEU A 76 1.84 4.18 -4.61
N LEU A 77 3.04 4.21 -5.18
CA LEU A 77 3.27 4.92 -6.44
C LEU A 77 2.49 4.28 -7.60
N GLY A 78 2.31 2.96 -7.60
CA GLY A 78 1.48 2.29 -8.59
C GLY A 78 0.02 2.68 -8.46
N VAL A 79 -0.47 2.81 -7.21
CA VAL A 79 -1.84 3.28 -6.97
C VAL A 79 -2.02 4.71 -7.47
N LEU A 80 -1.06 5.60 -7.18
CA LEU A 80 -1.11 6.99 -7.65
C LEU A 80 -1.05 7.09 -9.16
N ASP A 81 -0.22 6.25 -9.80
CA ASP A 81 -0.14 6.18 -11.26
C ASP A 81 -1.50 5.85 -11.86
N GLN A 82 -2.18 4.85 -11.36
CA GLN A 82 -3.51 4.47 -11.83
C GLN A 82 -4.55 5.55 -11.54
N ALA A 83 -4.52 6.15 -10.37
CA ALA A 83 -5.43 7.23 -10.02
C ALA A 83 -5.27 8.43 -10.94
N ALA A 84 -4.03 8.79 -11.27
CA ALA A 84 -3.75 9.88 -12.20
C ALA A 84 -4.21 9.53 -13.62
N TYR A 85 -3.99 8.30 -14.05
CA TYR A 85 -4.44 7.83 -15.36
C TYR A 85 -5.95 7.95 -15.51
N HIS A 86 -6.71 7.69 -14.45
CA HIS A 86 -8.16 7.80 -14.44
C HIS A 86 -8.65 9.20 -14.05
N SER A 87 -7.76 10.18 -13.96
CA SER A 87 -8.08 11.57 -13.62
C SER A 87 -8.78 11.73 -12.26
N LEU A 88 -8.46 10.84 -11.32
CA LEU A 88 -9.04 10.86 -9.98
C LEU A 88 -8.29 11.79 -9.03
N ILE A 89 -7.07 12.16 -9.35
CA ILE A 89 -6.21 13.00 -8.51
C ILE A 89 -5.47 14.03 -9.36
N ASN A 90 -5.06 15.12 -8.71
CA ASN A 90 -4.07 16.05 -9.25
C ASN A 90 -2.69 15.55 -8.83
N LEU A 91 -1.98 14.88 -9.72
CA LEU A 91 -0.74 14.20 -9.37
C LEU A 91 0.35 15.14 -8.84
N PRO A 92 0.63 16.31 -9.46
CA PRO A 92 1.62 17.24 -8.91
C PRO A 92 1.31 17.65 -7.47
N ASP A 93 0.07 17.91 -7.14
CA ASP A 93 -0.36 18.27 -5.78
C ASP A 93 -0.13 17.10 -4.82
N VAL A 94 -0.52 15.89 -5.22
CA VAL A 94 -0.37 14.69 -4.39
C VAL A 94 1.11 14.40 -4.15
N ILE A 95 1.95 14.49 -5.17
CA ILE A 95 3.40 14.28 -5.02
C ILE A 95 4.01 15.33 -4.09
N SER A 96 3.59 16.58 -4.22
CA SER A 96 4.05 17.66 -3.32
C SER A 96 3.72 17.35 -1.87
N ARG A 97 2.52 16.87 -1.60
CA ARG A 97 2.11 16.45 -0.25
C ARG A 97 2.90 15.24 0.23
N LEU A 98 3.13 14.27 -0.66
CA LEU A 98 3.85 13.05 -0.34
C LEU A 98 5.30 13.35 0.07
N ARG A 99 5.95 14.30 -0.61
CA ARG A 99 7.32 14.72 -0.29
C ARG A 99 7.45 15.31 1.13
N LYS A 100 6.34 15.77 1.71
CA LYS A 100 6.31 16.32 3.07
C LYS A 100 6.09 15.25 4.14
N THR A 101 5.86 14.02 3.75
CA THR A 101 5.66 12.90 4.67
C THR A 101 6.94 12.11 4.87
N SER A 102 6.88 11.10 5.71
CA SER A 102 7.98 10.17 5.92
C SER A 102 8.12 9.12 4.81
N PHE A 103 7.22 9.13 3.82
CA PHE A 103 7.29 8.18 2.71
C PHE A 103 8.59 8.38 1.93
N ARG A 104 9.28 7.28 1.68
CA ARG A 104 10.59 7.31 1.02
C ARG A 104 10.48 6.81 -0.41
N ALA A 105 10.82 7.69 -1.35
CA ALA A 105 11.01 7.35 -2.75
C ALA A 105 12.07 8.29 -3.30
N SER A 106 12.86 7.81 -4.25
CA SER A 106 13.87 8.67 -4.86
C SER A 106 13.21 9.80 -5.65
N SER A 107 13.86 10.97 -5.66
CA SER A 107 13.37 12.11 -6.46
C SER A 107 13.26 11.74 -7.93
N SER A 108 14.19 10.95 -8.46
CA SER A 108 14.14 10.54 -9.86
C SER A 108 12.92 9.69 -10.17
N LEU A 109 12.51 8.83 -9.24
CA LEU A 109 11.30 8.01 -9.41
C LEU A 109 10.04 8.87 -9.39
N LEU A 110 9.94 9.81 -8.45
CA LEU A 110 8.81 10.75 -8.38
C LEU A 110 8.76 11.65 -9.61
N ASP A 111 9.89 12.13 -10.07
CA ASP A 111 9.97 12.97 -11.27
C ASP A 111 9.57 12.18 -12.52
N ALA A 112 9.98 10.92 -12.61
CA ALA A 112 9.57 10.05 -13.72
C ALA A 112 8.06 9.83 -13.74
N LEU A 113 7.45 9.64 -12.57
CA LEU A 113 6.01 9.48 -12.45
C LEU A 113 5.28 10.76 -12.90
N LEU A 114 5.75 11.93 -12.45
CA LEU A 114 5.18 13.21 -12.87
C LEU A 114 5.30 13.41 -14.39
N LYS A 115 6.46 13.08 -14.95
CA LYS A 115 6.70 13.22 -16.37
C LYS A 115 5.78 12.34 -17.21
N ARG A 116 5.50 11.13 -16.74
CA ARG A 116 4.60 10.19 -17.42
C ARG A 116 3.21 10.75 -17.61
N HIS A 117 2.73 11.58 -16.68
CA HIS A 117 1.40 12.17 -16.70
C HIS A 117 1.38 13.63 -17.13
N SER A 118 2.51 14.20 -17.48
CA SER A 118 2.56 15.54 -18.04
C SER A 118 2.28 15.48 -19.54
N SER A 119 1.45 16.36 -20.01
CA SER A 119 1.12 16.46 -21.44
C SER A 119 1.88 17.58 -22.10
#